data_17cb2188afddec1861bcffeab6d7457a
#
_entry.id   17cb2188afddec1861bcffeab6d7457a
#
_cell.length_a   1.000
_cell.length_b   1.000
_cell.length_c   1.000
_cell.angle_alpha   90.00
_cell.angle_beta   90.00
_cell.angle_gamma   90.00
#
_symmetry.space_group_name_H-M   'P 1'
#
loop_
_entity.id
_entity.type
_entity.pdbx_description
1 polymer ?
#
loop_
_entity_poly.entity_id
_entity_poly.type
_entity_poly.pdbx_seq_one_letter_code
_entity_poly.pdbx_strand_id
1 'polypeptide(L)'
;VKGKFGAKVVMMPAEYLTKDGLANQNNSGTPYWFSYTLSGNGTENWSPSFSYYGFRYVQVEGAVPIGVKNPQGLPVIEDLSLLHVSNTSEEVGQFACSSSVFNNIYSLIDWSVKSNMSHVLTDCPHREKLGWLEVAHLMSSSIAYCYDIKQMYTKIVNDMKDSQLENGLIPNTAPEYASFPHDFRDSPEWGSAGVILPWFLYRWYGDLSVLEENYHLMVSYVDYLTSRCKYHILYHGLGDWYDLG
;
A
#
# COMPACT_ATOMS: atom_id res chain seq x y z
N VAL A 1 -9.59 8.52 -25.83
CA VAL A 1 -11.06 8.57 -25.94
C VAL A 1 -11.45 9.73 -26.84
N LYS A 2 -12.53 9.57 -27.63
CA LYS A 2 -13.05 10.59 -28.53
C LYS A 2 -14.58 10.71 -28.36
N GLY A 3 -15.09 11.93 -28.24
CA GLY A 3 -16.51 12.17 -28.03
C GLY A 3 -16.90 13.65 -28.10
N LYS A 4 -18.15 13.94 -27.80
CA LYS A 4 -18.67 15.30 -27.80
C LYS A 4 -18.28 16.06 -26.54
N PHE A 5 -18.21 17.36 -26.60
CA PHE A 5 -18.04 18.26 -25.47
C PHE A 5 -19.03 17.93 -24.34
N GLY A 6 -18.53 17.87 -23.11
CA GLY A 6 -19.33 17.60 -21.91
C GLY A 6 -19.75 16.15 -21.69
N ALA A 7 -19.48 15.24 -22.64
CA ALA A 7 -19.74 13.82 -22.42
C ALA A 7 -18.85 13.27 -21.32
N LYS A 8 -19.41 12.44 -20.45
CA LYS A 8 -18.72 11.90 -19.27
C LYS A 8 -18.48 10.40 -19.42
N VAL A 9 -17.26 9.98 -19.14
CA VAL A 9 -16.85 8.57 -19.03
C VAL A 9 -16.54 8.27 -17.58
N VAL A 10 -17.09 7.18 -17.06
CA VAL A 10 -16.84 6.70 -15.69
C VAL A 10 -16.16 5.35 -15.76
N MET A 11 -15.11 5.18 -14.95
CA MET A 11 -14.33 3.95 -14.84
C MET A 11 -14.37 3.48 -13.38
N MET A 12 -14.90 2.28 -13.13
CA MET A 12 -15.03 1.67 -11.83
C MET A 12 -14.09 0.47 -11.72
N PRO A 13 -12.92 0.62 -11.06
CA PRO A 13 -12.05 -0.50 -10.76
C PRO A 13 -12.68 -1.44 -9.75
N ALA A 14 -12.43 -2.75 -9.87
CA ALA A 14 -12.86 -3.76 -8.91
C ALA A 14 -11.97 -4.99 -8.94
N GLU A 15 -11.87 -5.70 -7.82
CA GLU A 15 -11.19 -7.00 -7.74
C GLU A 15 -12.11 -8.18 -8.11
N TYR A 16 -13.41 -7.98 -7.92
CA TYR A 16 -14.44 -8.99 -8.16
C TYR A 16 -15.50 -8.50 -9.12
N LEU A 17 -16.20 -9.45 -9.72
CA LEU A 17 -17.41 -9.20 -10.50
C LEU A 17 -18.63 -9.77 -9.78
N THR A 18 -19.79 -9.15 -10.02
CA THR A 18 -21.08 -9.73 -9.68
C THR A 18 -21.35 -10.96 -10.56
N LYS A 19 -22.41 -11.72 -10.27
CA LYS A 19 -22.86 -12.84 -11.11
C LYS A 19 -23.22 -12.41 -12.54
N ASP A 20 -23.60 -11.14 -12.70
CA ASP A 20 -23.96 -10.55 -14.01
C ASP A 20 -22.75 -9.90 -14.72
N GLY A 21 -21.54 -10.07 -14.18
CA GLY A 21 -20.29 -9.58 -14.78
C GLY A 21 -20.03 -8.08 -14.57
N LEU A 22 -20.73 -7.43 -13.63
CA LEU A 22 -20.49 -6.04 -13.27
C LEU A 22 -19.44 -5.90 -12.17
N ALA A 23 -18.77 -4.73 -12.11
CA ALA A 23 -17.80 -4.43 -11.07
C ALA A 23 -18.43 -4.51 -9.67
N ASN A 24 -17.81 -5.30 -8.79
CA ASN A 24 -18.24 -5.46 -7.40
C ASN A 24 -17.20 -4.88 -6.46
N GLN A 25 -17.54 -3.82 -5.75
CA GLN A 25 -16.70 -3.11 -4.79
C GLN A 25 -17.10 -3.35 -3.33
N ASN A 26 -17.97 -4.32 -3.03
CA ASN A 26 -18.50 -4.52 -1.68
C ASN A 26 -17.41 -4.74 -0.62
N ASN A 27 -16.27 -5.33 -0.99
CA ASN A 27 -15.16 -5.61 -0.08
C ASN A 27 -14.03 -4.55 -0.16
N SER A 28 -14.24 -3.47 -0.90
CA SER A 28 -13.23 -2.44 -1.14
C SER A 28 -13.41 -1.17 -0.28
N GLY A 29 -14.24 -1.24 0.75
CA GLY A 29 -14.60 -0.08 1.57
C GLY A 29 -15.65 0.82 0.92
N THR A 30 -15.39 2.11 0.86
CA THR A 30 -16.29 3.08 0.19
C THR A 30 -16.21 2.91 -1.32
N PRO A 31 -17.34 2.96 -2.04
CA PRO A 31 -17.33 2.95 -3.50
C PRO A 31 -16.46 4.06 -4.09
N TYR A 32 -15.69 3.74 -5.12
CA TYR A 32 -14.77 4.66 -5.77
C TYR A 32 -14.80 4.47 -7.30
N TRP A 33 -14.55 5.55 -8.03
CA TRP A 33 -14.47 5.55 -9.48
C TRP A 33 -13.62 6.72 -9.97
N PHE A 34 -13.13 6.60 -11.18
CA PHE A 34 -12.59 7.71 -11.92
C PHE A 34 -13.63 8.24 -12.89
N SER A 35 -13.63 9.54 -13.15
CA SER A 35 -14.49 10.11 -14.17
C SER A 35 -13.75 11.17 -14.98
N TYR A 36 -13.99 11.14 -16.28
CA TYR A 36 -13.45 12.11 -17.22
C TYR A 36 -14.56 12.76 -18.02
N THR A 37 -14.57 14.09 -18.07
CA THR A 37 -15.50 14.87 -18.91
C THR A 37 -14.74 15.41 -20.10
N LEU A 38 -15.18 15.04 -21.29
CA LEU A 38 -14.52 15.36 -22.55
C LEU A 38 -14.63 16.87 -22.89
N SER A 39 -13.53 17.42 -23.41
CA SER A 39 -13.51 18.77 -24.00
C SER A 39 -14.08 18.83 -25.40
N GLY A 40 -14.24 17.68 -26.07
CA GLY A 40 -14.79 17.58 -27.43
C GLY A 40 -13.80 17.95 -28.52
N ASN A 41 -12.51 18.11 -28.24
CA ASN A 41 -11.48 18.56 -29.16
C ASN A 41 -10.72 17.39 -29.83
N GLY A 42 -11.44 16.45 -30.43
CA GLY A 42 -10.83 15.30 -31.11
C GLY A 42 -10.56 14.13 -30.19
N THR A 43 -9.41 13.45 -30.35
CA THR A 43 -8.99 12.37 -29.49
C THR A 43 -8.28 12.95 -28.27
N GLU A 44 -8.74 12.56 -27.08
CA GLU A 44 -8.25 13.04 -25.79
C GLU A 44 -7.58 11.89 -25.02
N ASN A 45 -6.45 12.18 -24.40
CA ASN A 45 -5.75 11.28 -23.49
C ASN A 45 -5.95 11.77 -22.06
N TRP A 46 -6.25 10.84 -21.16
CA TRP A 46 -6.44 11.15 -19.76
C TRP A 46 -5.95 10.00 -18.88
N SER A 47 -5.37 10.33 -17.74
CA SER A 47 -5.07 9.40 -16.64
C SER A 47 -5.35 10.08 -15.30
N PRO A 48 -5.73 9.33 -14.25
CA PRO A 48 -5.87 9.89 -12.92
C PRO A 48 -4.52 10.42 -12.41
N SER A 49 -4.55 11.54 -11.65
CA SER A 49 -3.37 12.11 -11.00
C SER A 49 -3.43 11.85 -9.52
N PHE A 50 -2.29 11.47 -8.92
CA PHE A 50 -2.11 11.25 -7.47
C PHE A 50 -3.06 10.22 -6.85
N SER A 51 -3.58 9.28 -7.66
CA SER A 51 -4.47 8.21 -7.23
C SER A 51 -4.13 6.91 -7.90
N TYR A 52 -4.23 5.81 -7.16
CA TYR A 52 -4.13 4.45 -7.65
C TYR A 52 -5.08 3.54 -6.88
N TYR A 53 -5.44 2.41 -7.47
CA TYR A 53 -6.21 1.34 -6.83
C TYR A 53 -5.71 -0.01 -7.30
N GLY A 54 -5.69 -1.00 -6.40
CA GLY A 54 -5.56 -2.39 -6.78
C GLY A 54 -6.87 -2.87 -7.42
N PHE A 55 -6.79 -3.49 -8.59
CA PHE A 55 -7.96 -4.01 -9.30
C PHE A 55 -7.59 -5.14 -10.28
N ARG A 56 -8.59 -5.91 -10.65
CA ARG A 56 -8.50 -6.94 -11.71
C ARG A 56 -9.40 -6.60 -12.88
N TYR A 57 -10.43 -5.82 -12.67
CA TYR A 57 -11.46 -5.44 -13.65
C TYR A 57 -11.70 -3.94 -13.60
N VAL A 58 -12.06 -3.38 -14.75
CA VAL A 58 -12.51 -1.98 -14.84
C VAL A 58 -13.82 -1.98 -15.63
N GLN A 59 -14.91 -1.64 -14.96
CA GLN A 59 -16.18 -1.37 -15.64
C GLN A 59 -16.16 0.05 -16.17
N VAL A 60 -16.52 0.23 -17.44
CA VAL A 60 -16.59 1.54 -18.08
C VAL A 60 -18.03 1.86 -18.42
N GLU A 61 -18.48 3.03 -17.99
CA GLU A 61 -19.82 3.56 -18.30
C GLU A 61 -19.72 4.88 -19.08
N GLY A 62 -20.73 5.15 -19.87
CA GLY A 62 -20.80 6.37 -20.66
C GLY A 62 -19.90 6.37 -21.90
N ALA A 63 -19.34 5.22 -22.31
CA ALA A 63 -18.53 5.06 -23.51
C ALA A 63 -18.68 3.65 -24.10
N VAL A 64 -18.24 3.49 -25.34
CA VAL A 64 -18.14 2.18 -26.02
C VAL A 64 -16.73 1.97 -26.58
N PRO A 65 -16.26 0.73 -26.67
CA PRO A 65 -14.97 0.44 -27.34
C PRO A 65 -15.06 0.77 -28.85
N ILE A 66 -13.91 1.08 -29.44
CA ILE A 66 -13.77 1.23 -30.88
C ILE A 66 -14.25 -0.02 -31.62
N GLY A 67 -14.94 0.17 -32.73
CA GLY A 67 -15.46 -0.94 -33.55
C GLY A 67 -16.82 -1.50 -33.08
N VAL A 68 -17.31 -1.11 -31.92
CA VAL A 68 -18.63 -1.53 -31.41
C VAL A 68 -19.74 -0.62 -31.96
N LYS A 69 -20.92 -1.20 -32.29
CA LYS A 69 -22.10 -0.42 -32.73
C LYS A 69 -22.51 0.59 -31.66
N ASN A 70 -22.60 1.86 -32.05
CA ASN A 70 -22.83 2.99 -31.15
C ASN A 70 -24.05 3.85 -31.59
N PRO A 71 -25.27 3.32 -31.46
CA PRO A 71 -26.46 4.03 -31.89
C PRO A 71 -26.78 5.26 -31.02
N GLN A 72 -26.29 5.31 -29.81
CA GLN A 72 -26.49 6.40 -28.86
C GLN A 72 -25.49 7.55 -29.05
N GLY A 73 -24.46 7.37 -29.88
CA GLY A 73 -23.41 8.36 -30.08
C GLY A 73 -22.57 8.65 -28.83
N LEU A 74 -22.37 7.65 -28.00
CA LEU A 74 -21.51 7.74 -26.83
C LEU A 74 -20.05 8.00 -27.22
N PRO A 75 -19.22 8.52 -26.30
CA PRO A 75 -17.77 8.52 -26.46
C PRO A 75 -17.21 7.15 -26.87
N VAL A 76 -16.19 7.18 -27.72
CA VAL A 76 -15.50 5.97 -28.19
C VAL A 76 -14.14 5.87 -27.49
N ILE A 77 -13.90 4.77 -26.79
CA ILE A 77 -12.58 4.45 -26.24
C ILE A 77 -11.76 3.81 -27.35
N GLU A 78 -10.71 4.50 -27.77
CA GLU A 78 -9.79 4.04 -28.81
C GLU A 78 -8.73 3.13 -28.21
N ASP A 79 -8.28 3.44 -26.99
CA ASP A 79 -7.32 2.65 -26.21
C ASP A 79 -7.59 2.80 -24.70
N LEU A 80 -7.34 1.74 -23.94
CA LEU A 80 -7.38 1.72 -22.49
C LEU A 80 -6.16 0.93 -21.97
N SER A 81 -5.17 1.66 -21.50
CA SER A 81 -3.95 1.07 -20.94
C SER A 81 -4.00 1.06 -19.42
N LEU A 82 -3.65 -0.07 -18.81
CA LEU A 82 -3.51 -0.23 -17.37
C LEU A 82 -2.05 0.02 -17.00
N LEU A 83 -1.80 0.97 -16.10
CA LEU A 83 -0.46 1.32 -15.65
C LEU A 83 -0.23 0.74 -14.25
N HIS A 84 0.78 -0.11 -14.13
CA HIS A 84 1.28 -0.53 -12.82
C HIS A 84 2.16 0.58 -12.24
N VAL A 85 1.87 0.98 -11.01
CA VAL A 85 2.62 2.01 -10.28
C VAL A 85 3.19 1.38 -9.03
N SER A 86 4.51 1.42 -8.88
CA SER A 86 5.22 0.92 -7.69
C SER A 86 6.46 1.77 -7.41
N ASN A 87 7.07 1.51 -6.27
CA ASN A 87 8.39 2.03 -5.94
C ASN A 87 9.44 1.56 -6.97
N THR A 88 10.49 2.36 -7.18
CA THR A 88 11.58 2.06 -8.13
C THR A 88 12.77 1.35 -7.47
N SER A 89 12.57 0.65 -6.35
CA SER A 89 13.60 -0.18 -5.74
C SER A 89 14.12 -1.21 -6.73
N GLU A 90 15.45 -1.33 -6.82
CA GLU A 90 16.11 -2.26 -7.73
C GLU A 90 15.84 -3.71 -7.33
N GLU A 91 15.55 -4.57 -8.31
CA GLU A 91 15.49 -6.02 -8.08
C GLU A 91 16.93 -6.54 -7.94
N VAL A 92 17.25 -7.08 -6.75
CA VAL A 92 18.58 -7.60 -6.40
C VAL A 92 18.62 -9.12 -6.19
N GLY A 93 17.47 -9.77 -6.18
CA GLY A 93 17.36 -11.21 -5.98
C GLY A 93 16.23 -11.85 -6.73
N GLN A 94 16.42 -13.12 -7.10
CA GLN A 94 15.44 -13.93 -7.82
C GLN A 94 15.40 -15.34 -7.24
N PHE A 95 14.26 -15.99 -7.33
CA PHE A 95 14.08 -17.38 -6.94
C PHE A 95 13.49 -18.20 -8.08
N ALA A 96 14.09 -19.35 -8.34
CA ALA A 96 13.53 -20.38 -9.23
C ALA A 96 13.95 -21.78 -8.76
N CYS A 97 13.07 -22.74 -8.87
CA CYS A 97 13.36 -24.15 -8.58
C CYS A 97 12.58 -25.08 -9.54
N SER A 98 12.79 -26.39 -9.40
CA SER A 98 12.13 -27.39 -10.24
C SER A 98 10.62 -27.56 -9.95
N SER A 99 10.12 -27.04 -8.82
CA SER A 99 8.71 -27.11 -8.44
C SER A 99 7.93 -25.90 -8.95
N SER A 100 6.96 -26.11 -9.81
CA SER A 100 6.07 -25.04 -10.30
C SER A 100 5.24 -24.41 -9.17
N VAL A 101 4.92 -25.17 -8.12
CA VAL A 101 4.17 -24.64 -6.96
C VAL A 101 4.96 -23.53 -6.26
N PHE A 102 6.22 -23.78 -5.95
CA PHE A 102 7.06 -22.77 -5.29
C PHE A 102 7.34 -21.57 -6.21
N ASN A 103 7.55 -21.79 -7.49
CA ASN A 103 7.73 -20.69 -8.44
C ASN A 103 6.47 -19.82 -8.54
N ASN A 104 5.28 -20.42 -8.50
CA ASN A 104 4.01 -19.70 -8.51
C ASN A 104 3.81 -18.93 -7.20
N ILE A 105 4.14 -19.52 -6.03
CA ILE A 105 4.09 -18.84 -4.74
C ILE A 105 5.02 -17.61 -4.74
N TYR A 106 6.25 -17.78 -5.22
CA TYR A 106 7.20 -16.66 -5.36
C TYR A 106 6.62 -15.53 -6.22
N SER A 107 6.05 -15.87 -7.38
CA SER A 107 5.43 -14.89 -8.28
C SER A 107 4.24 -14.16 -7.62
N LEU A 108 3.41 -14.85 -6.85
CA LEU A 108 2.29 -14.25 -6.12
C LEU A 108 2.78 -13.28 -5.04
N ILE A 109 3.81 -13.67 -4.29
CA ILE A 109 4.42 -12.82 -3.27
C ILE A 109 5.04 -11.59 -3.92
N ASP A 110 5.80 -11.76 -5.00
CA ASP A 110 6.44 -10.67 -5.74
C ASP A 110 5.41 -9.64 -6.25
N TRP A 111 4.32 -10.11 -6.86
CA TRP A 111 3.23 -9.21 -7.27
C TRP A 111 2.52 -8.54 -6.11
N SER A 112 2.37 -9.22 -4.97
CA SER A 112 1.82 -8.62 -3.75
C SER A 112 2.73 -7.50 -3.23
N VAL A 113 4.04 -7.74 -3.18
CA VAL A 113 5.04 -6.74 -2.80
C VAL A 113 4.98 -5.54 -3.75
N LYS A 114 5.07 -5.75 -5.05
CA LYS A 114 5.00 -4.69 -6.07
C LYS A 114 3.72 -3.85 -5.96
N SER A 115 2.60 -4.48 -5.67
CA SER A 115 1.30 -3.80 -5.54
C SER A 115 1.20 -2.92 -4.29
N ASN A 116 1.96 -3.24 -3.25
CA ASN A 116 1.93 -2.55 -1.96
C ASN A 116 3.16 -1.68 -1.70
N MET A 117 4.21 -1.82 -2.49
CA MET A 117 5.45 -1.06 -2.36
C MET A 117 5.34 0.24 -3.15
N SER A 118 4.80 1.28 -2.52
CA SER A 118 4.59 2.62 -3.08
C SER A 118 5.47 3.65 -2.35
N HIS A 119 4.91 4.72 -1.85
CA HIS A 119 5.62 5.70 -1.00
C HIS A 119 5.81 5.19 0.44
N VAL A 120 4.97 4.27 0.87
CA VAL A 120 5.10 3.43 2.06
C VAL A 120 4.83 1.98 1.66
N LEU A 121 5.09 1.04 2.56
CA LEU A 121 4.63 -0.32 2.40
C LEU A 121 3.19 -0.38 2.91
N THR A 122 2.23 -0.52 2.00
CA THR A 122 0.80 -0.53 2.35
C THR A 122 0.33 -1.93 2.73
N ASP A 123 -0.70 -2.00 3.56
CA ASP A 123 -1.41 -3.24 3.91
C ASP A 123 -2.16 -3.83 2.71
N CYS A 124 -2.80 -2.96 1.94
CA CYS A 124 -3.55 -3.33 0.74
C CYS A 124 -3.58 -2.20 -0.28
N PRO A 125 -3.57 -2.51 -1.61
CA PRO A 125 -3.49 -1.48 -2.66
C PRO A 125 -4.86 -0.91 -3.06
N HIS A 126 -5.95 -1.42 -2.51
CA HIS A 126 -7.30 -1.08 -2.97
C HIS A 126 -8.16 -0.37 -1.92
N ARG A 127 -8.03 -0.67 -0.62
CA ARG A 127 -8.90 -0.18 0.44
C ARG A 127 -8.24 0.86 1.33
N GLU A 128 -7.40 0.43 2.27
CA GLU A 128 -6.82 1.29 3.30
C GLU A 128 -5.66 2.10 2.76
N LYS A 129 -4.70 1.46 2.13
CA LYS A 129 -3.46 2.05 1.58
C LYS A 129 -2.66 2.83 2.62
N LEU A 130 -2.62 2.30 3.84
CA LEU A 130 -1.93 2.89 4.97
C LEU A 130 -0.59 2.19 5.24
N GLY A 131 0.35 2.93 5.79
CA GLY A 131 1.67 2.40 6.19
C GLY A 131 1.61 1.73 7.56
N TRP A 132 0.90 0.63 7.69
CA TRP A 132 0.88 -0.19 8.90
C TRP A 132 2.26 -0.75 9.19
N LEU A 133 2.79 -0.46 10.37
CA LEU A 133 4.20 -0.70 10.70
C LEU A 133 4.53 -2.18 10.92
N GLU A 134 3.58 -2.99 11.34
CA GLU A 134 3.77 -4.43 11.47
C GLU A 134 4.13 -5.06 10.13
N VAL A 135 3.40 -4.71 9.06
CA VAL A 135 3.70 -5.17 7.70
C VAL A 135 5.14 -4.83 7.32
N ALA A 136 5.60 -3.62 7.65
CA ALA A 136 6.95 -3.18 7.33
C ALA A 136 8.02 -4.07 7.99
N HIS A 137 7.93 -4.36 9.29
CA HIS A 137 8.96 -5.15 9.94
C HIS A 137 8.85 -6.66 9.68
N LEU A 138 7.65 -7.23 9.60
CA LEU A 138 7.47 -8.66 9.34
C LEU A 138 7.93 -9.04 7.92
N MET A 139 7.67 -8.17 6.93
CA MET A 139 8.02 -8.43 5.53
C MET A 139 9.45 -7.99 5.17
N SER A 140 10.17 -7.30 6.07
CA SER A 140 11.47 -6.69 5.78
C SER A 140 12.47 -7.64 5.13
N SER A 141 12.69 -8.82 5.73
CA SER A 141 13.63 -9.81 5.21
C SER A 141 13.19 -10.39 3.87
N SER A 142 11.90 -10.71 3.73
CA SER A 142 11.36 -11.28 2.48
C SER A 142 11.53 -10.31 1.31
N ILE A 143 11.27 -9.02 1.54
CA ILE A 143 11.40 -7.98 0.52
C ILE A 143 12.89 -7.73 0.22
N ALA A 144 13.75 -7.66 1.24
CA ALA A 144 15.18 -7.40 1.07
C ALA A 144 15.93 -8.51 0.32
N TYR A 145 15.43 -9.74 0.31
CA TYR A 145 15.97 -10.80 -0.54
C TYR A 145 15.73 -10.55 -2.03
N CYS A 146 14.72 -9.77 -2.38
CA CYS A 146 14.32 -9.53 -3.76
C CYS A 146 14.64 -8.11 -4.24
N TYR A 147 14.64 -7.12 -3.34
CA TYR A 147 14.75 -5.70 -3.67
C TYR A 147 15.77 -4.98 -2.80
N ASP A 148 16.47 -4.00 -3.37
CA ASP A 148 17.22 -3.02 -2.57
C ASP A 148 16.23 -2.03 -1.94
N ILE A 149 15.98 -2.25 -0.65
CA ILE A 149 14.99 -1.48 0.12
C ILE A 149 15.62 -0.45 1.05
N LYS A 150 16.94 -0.22 0.96
CA LYS A 150 17.63 0.69 1.89
C LYS A 150 16.95 2.05 1.98
N GLN A 151 16.72 2.71 0.85
CA GLN A 151 16.14 4.05 0.82
C GLN A 151 14.68 4.06 1.31
N MET A 152 13.89 3.10 0.86
CA MET A 152 12.48 2.99 1.26
C MET A 152 12.33 2.77 2.77
N TYR A 153 13.10 1.85 3.33
CA TYR A 153 13.02 1.54 4.76
C TYR A 153 13.64 2.64 5.63
N THR A 154 14.69 3.32 5.16
CA THR A 154 15.18 4.55 5.81
C THR A 154 14.08 5.62 5.87
N LYS A 155 13.33 5.78 4.77
CA LYS A 155 12.18 6.70 4.75
C LYS A 155 11.11 6.26 5.75
N ILE A 156 10.77 4.96 5.86
CA ILE A 156 9.78 4.46 6.84
C ILE A 156 10.25 4.76 8.28
N VAL A 157 11.54 4.61 8.57
CA VAL A 157 12.09 4.97 9.88
C VAL A 157 11.95 6.47 10.14
N ASN A 158 12.20 7.32 9.15
CA ASN A 158 12.00 8.76 9.27
C ASN A 158 10.52 9.12 9.46
N ASP A 159 9.60 8.48 8.75
CA ASP A 159 8.16 8.66 8.95
C ASP A 159 7.74 8.31 10.39
N MET A 160 8.30 7.25 10.98
CA MET A 160 8.06 6.91 12.38
C MET A 160 8.60 7.99 13.34
N LYS A 161 9.80 8.51 13.06
CA LYS A 161 10.42 9.59 13.84
C LYS A 161 9.57 10.85 13.82
N ASP A 162 9.04 11.22 12.66
CA ASP A 162 8.17 12.38 12.48
C ASP A 162 6.79 12.18 13.11
N SER A 163 6.34 10.93 13.25
CA SER A 163 5.05 10.57 13.84
C SER A 163 5.14 10.26 15.34
N GLN A 164 6.34 10.14 15.93
CA GLN A 164 6.53 9.81 17.33
C GLN A 164 5.99 10.94 18.23
N LEU A 165 5.19 10.58 19.22
CA LEU A 165 4.61 11.52 20.17
C LEU A 165 5.62 11.90 21.26
N GLU A 166 5.36 13.02 21.95
CA GLU A 166 6.21 13.52 23.05
C GLU A 166 6.42 12.49 24.18
N ASN A 167 5.44 11.60 24.41
CA ASN A 167 5.54 10.54 25.39
C ASN A 167 6.30 9.29 24.90
N GLY A 168 6.82 9.31 23.66
CA GLY A 168 7.57 8.22 23.05
C GLY A 168 6.74 7.22 22.25
N LEU A 169 5.39 7.28 22.28
CA LEU A 169 4.54 6.40 21.48
C LEU A 169 4.82 6.58 19.98
N ILE A 170 4.99 5.48 19.27
CA ILE A 170 4.98 5.43 17.81
C ILE A 170 3.60 4.88 17.39
N PRO A 171 2.79 5.64 16.62
CA PRO A 171 1.50 5.17 16.14
C PRO A 171 1.63 3.91 15.27
N ASN A 172 0.57 3.09 15.21
CA ASN A 172 0.56 1.85 14.42
C ASN A 172 0.76 2.07 12.91
N THR A 173 0.47 3.28 12.42
CA THR A 173 0.73 3.70 11.03
C THR A 173 1.68 4.88 10.98
N ALA A 174 2.62 4.89 10.05
CA ALA A 174 3.48 6.02 9.76
C ALA A 174 3.66 6.22 8.23
N PRO A 175 3.46 7.45 7.71
CA PRO A 175 2.96 8.64 8.41
C PRO A 175 1.58 8.40 9.00
N GLU A 176 1.25 9.06 10.11
CA GLU A 176 -0.08 8.97 10.71
C GLU A 176 -1.10 9.79 9.91
N TYR A 177 -1.43 9.33 8.71
CA TYR A 177 -2.39 9.97 7.81
C TYR A 177 -3.82 9.98 8.39
N ALA A 178 -4.21 8.91 9.09
CA ALA A 178 -5.45 8.79 9.81
C ALA A 178 -5.15 8.41 11.26
N SER A 179 -5.68 9.16 12.21
CA SER A 179 -5.55 8.85 13.62
C SER A 179 -6.62 7.87 14.05
N PHE A 180 -6.20 6.75 14.61
CA PHE A 180 -7.10 5.71 15.13
C PHE A 180 -7.26 5.84 16.65
N PRO A 181 -8.37 5.39 17.24
CA PRO A 181 -8.55 5.40 18.68
C PRO A 181 -7.93 4.14 19.33
N HIS A 182 -7.56 4.27 20.61
CA HIS A 182 -7.16 3.16 21.50
C HIS A 182 -6.07 2.26 20.89
N ASP A 183 -6.23 0.96 20.99
CA ASP A 183 -5.24 -0.05 20.59
C ASP A 183 -4.97 -0.06 19.06
N PHE A 184 -5.89 0.46 18.25
CA PHE A 184 -5.64 0.70 16.82
C PHE A 184 -4.59 1.78 16.54
N ARG A 185 -4.21 2.58 17.55
CA ARG A 185 -3.12 3.54 17.46
C ARG A 185 -1.90 3.12 18.25
N ASP A 186 -2.09 2.34 19.30
CA ASP A 186 -1.10 1.99 20.33
C ASP A 186 -1.05 0.50 20.54
N SER A 187 -0.40 -0.20 19.64
CA SER A 187 -0.12 -1.64 19.76
C SER A 187 1.38 -1.89 19.62
N PRO A 188 2.00 -2.55 20.61
CA PRO A 188 3.42 -2.84 20.59
C PRO A 188 3.88 -3.63 19.37
N GLU A 189 3.04 -4.46 18.80
CA GLU A 189 3.31 -5.27 17.62
C GLU A 189 3.64 -4.40 16.40
N TRP A 190 3.00 -3.24 16.27
CA TRP A 190 3.25 -2.27 15.21
C TRP A 190 4.37 -1.29 15.56
N GLY A 191 4.26 -0.62 16.71
CA GLY A 191 5.20 0.42 17.13
C GLY A 191 6.63 -0.10 17.33
N SER A 192 6.81 -1.40 17.63
CA SER A 192 8.13 -2.02 17.76
C SER A 192 8.97 -1.96 16.48
N ALA A 193 8.36 -1.68 15.32
CA ALA A 193 9.06 -1.37 14.09
C ALA A 193 10.09 -0.24 14.27
N GLY A 194 9.83 0.71 15.18
CA GLY A 194 10.75 1.80 15.51
C GLY A 194 12.10 1.36 16.10
N VAL A 195 12.17 0.14 16.64
CA VAL A 195 13.42 -0.47 17.12
C VAL A 195 13.92 -1.53 16.15
N ILE A 196 13.02 -2.33 15.61
CA ILE A 196 13.34 -3.47 14.75
C ILE A 196 13.92 -3.01 13.41
N LEU A 197 13.34 -2.00 12.77
CA LEU A 197 13.76 -1.58 11.42
C LEU A 197 15.12 -0.88 11.38
N PRO A 198 15.48 0.04 12.30
CA PRO A 198 16.86 0.56 12.36
C PRO A 198 17.90 -0.55 12.55
N TRP A 199 17.63 -1.51 13.42
CA TRP A 199 18.48 -2.67 13.62
C TRP A 199 18.56 -3.57 12.38
N PHE A 200 17.44 -3.81 11.72
CA PHE A 200 17.39 -4.57 10.46
C PHE A 200 18.23 -3.91 9.37
N LEU A 201 18.10 -2.60 9.16
CA LEU A 201 18.88 -1.84 8.18
C LEU A 201 20.39 -1.91 8.46
N TYR A 202 20.80 -1.75 9.72
CA TYR A 202 22.18 -1.94 10.12
C TYR A 202 22.68 -3.37 9.80
N ARG A 203 21.92 -4.37 10.20
CA ARG A 203 22.27 -5.78 9.97
C ARG A 203 22.37 -6.13 8.49
N TRP A 204 21.51 -5.57 7.66
CA TRP A 204 21.43 -5.91 6.25
C TRP A 204 22.43 -5.12 5.39
N TYR A 205 22.61 -3.85 5.66
CA TYR A 205 23.43 -2.95 4.86
C TYR A 205 24.76 -2.52 5.51
N GLY A 206 24.99 -2.85 6.76
CA GLY A 206 26.20 -2.47 7.51
C GLY A 206 26.29 -0.98 7.84
N ASP A 207 25.19 -0.24 7.71
CA ASP A 207 25.14 1.21 7.88
C ASP A 207 24.85 1.57 9.35
N LEU A 208 25.91 1.94 10.08
CA LEU A 208 25.81 2.30 11.49
C LEU A 208 25.08 3.62 11.71
N SER A 209 25.13 4.54 10.72
CA SER A 209 24.51 5.86 10.85
C SER A 209 23.01 5.77 11.11
N VAL A 210 22.35 4.78 10.57
CA VAL A 210 20.93 4.53 10.80
C VAL A 210 20.59 4.30 12.28
N LEU A 211 21.48 3.64 13.04
CA LEU A 211 21.29 3.45 14.48
C LEU A 211 21.58 4.74 15.26
N GLU A 212 22.66 5.43 14.89
CA GLU A 212 23.08 6.68 15.54
C GLU A 212 22.01 7.78 15.38
N GLU A 213 21.51 7.98 14.16
CA GLU A 213 20.51 9.00 13.84
C GLU A 213 19.13 8.73 14.47
N ASN A 214 18.82 7.47 14.74
CA ASN A 214 17.52 7.04 15.27
C ASN A 214 17.60 6.50 16.70
N TYR A 215 18.74 6.68 17.38
CA TYR A 215 18.91 6.20 18.76
C TYR A 215 17.85 6.78 19.70
N HIS A 216 17.55 8.06 19.57
CA HIS A 216 16.54 8.74 20.42
C HIS A 216 15.14 8.16 20.16
N LEU A 217 14.76 7.93 18.90
CA LEU A 217 13.51 7.28 18.53
C LEU A 217 13.35 5.93 19.26
N MET A 218 14.40 5.09 19.18
CA MET A 218 14.40 3.76 19.80
C MET A 218 14.27 3.82 21.31
N VAL A 219 15.10 4.65 21.97
CA VAL A 219 15.10 4.78 23.44
C VAL A 219 13.75 5.32 23.93
N SER A 220 13.23 6.39 23.33
CA SER A 220 11.95 6.97 23.72
C SER A 220 10.81 5.98 23.61
N TYR A 221 10.81 5.15 22.57
CA TYR A 221 9.78 4.11 22.40
C TYR A 221 9.92 3.00 23.46
N VAL A 222 11.13 2.54 23.76
CA VAL A 222 11.37 1.54 24.81
C VAL A 222 10.99 2.10 26.20
N ASP A 223 11.29 3.34 26.48
CA ASP A 223 10.88 4.02 27.72
C ASP A 223 9.34 4.12 27.81
N TYR A 224 8.69 4.47 26.68
CA TYR A 224 7.23 4.46 26.60
C TYR A 224 6.67 3.07 26.94
N LEU A 225 7.13 2.00 26.29
CA LEU A 225 6.69 0.63 26.57
C LEU A 225 6.94 0.25 28.03
N THR A 226 8.11 0.60 28.57
CA THR A 226 8.46 0.35 29.98
C THR A 226 7.46 1.02 30.93
N SER A 227 7.05 2.23 30.63
CA SER A 227 6.05 2.96 31.41
C SER A 227 4.66 2.31 31.40
N ARG A 228 4.39 1.51 30.36
CA ARG A 228 3.11 0.78 30.17
C ARG A 228 3.15 -0.64 30.76
N CYS A 229 4.33 -1.13 31.11
CA CYS A 229 4.48 -2.48 31.67
C CYS A 229 3.92 -2.60 33.07
N LYS A 230 3.34 -3.75 33.34
CA LYS A 230 3.08 -4.22 34.71
C LYS A 230 3.89 -5.50 34.96
N TYR A 231 4.78 -5.47 35.94
CA TYR A 231 5.70 -6.59 36.20
C TYR A 231 6.53 -7.00 34.97
N HIS A 232 6.99 -6.01 34.18
CA HIS A 232 7.74 -6.17 32.92
C HIS A 232 6.95 -6.87 31.80
N ILE A 233 5.62 -6.92 31.88
CA ILE A 233 4.74 -7.48 30.85
C ILE A 233 3.82 -6.38 30.34
N LEU A 234 3.67 -6.29 29.03
CA LEU A 234 2.69 -5.43 28.38
C LEU A 234 1.33 -6.13 28.34
N TYR A 235 0.25 -5.37 28.60
CA TYR A 235 -1.12 -5.88 28.66
C TYR A 235 -2.07 -5.06 27.76
N HIS A 236 -1.55 -4.33 26.80
CA HIS A 236 -2.34 -3.53 25.89
C HIS A 236 -1.91 -3.81 24.45
N GLY A 237 -2.73 -3.38 23.51
CA GLY A 237 -2.54 -3.59 22.10
C GLY A 237 -3.57 -4.55 21.52
N LEU A 238 -3.59 -4.68 20.20
CA LEU A 238 -4.50 -5.56 19.48
C LEU A 238 -4.07 -7.03 19.55
N GLY A 239 -2.79 -7.30 19.83
CA GLY A 239 -2.22 -8.62 19.63
C GLY A 239 -2.14 -8.92 18.14
N ASP A 240 -2.91 -9.87 17.66
CA ASP A 240 -3.14 -10.10 16.23
C ASP A 240 -4.43 -9.41 15.78
N TRP A 241 -4.55 -9.10 14.48
CA TRP A 241 -5.75 -8.49 13.88
C TRP A 241 -7.02 -9.31 14.11
N TYR A 242 -6.89 -10.63 14.21
CA TYR A 242 -7.96 -11.57 14.52
C TYR A 242 -7.84 -12.19 15.90
N ASP A 243 -7.17 -11.53 16.83
CA ASP A 243 -7.16 -11.98 18.22
C ASP A 243 -8.58 -11.92 18.76
N LEU A 244 -9.12 -13.08 19.02
CA LEU A 244 -10.47 -13.24 19.56
C LEU A 244 -10.50 -13.24 21.09
N GLY A 245 -9.36 -12.95 21.75
CA GLY A 245 -9.17 -12.65 23.17
C GLY A 245 -9.74 -13.67 24.15
#